data_aa8bbc59d6d605eafa431f671e6a8ebc
#
_entry.id   aa8bbc59d6d605eafa431f671e6a8ebc
#
_cell.length_a   1.000
_cell.length_b   1.000
_cell.length_c   1.000
_cell.angle_alpha   90.00
_cell.angle_beta   90.00
_cell.angle_gamma   90.00
#
_symmetry.space_group_name_H-M   'P 1'
#
loop_
_entity.id
_entity.type
_entity.pdbx_description
1 polymer ?
#
loop_
_entity_poly.entity_id
_entity_poly.type
_entity_poly.pdbx_seq_one_letter_code
_entity_poly.pdbx_strand_id
1 'polypeptide(L)'
;MKLAPLISLFVLTGCNFTSSISYPNISIMTCYDGDTCRSNTGEKIRLACIDTPELRGKRANPVPAKAARDYLRALVVGRDVGIRRITKDRYGRTVAELFVDGSNVQQQLVAAGHADIYWKYAHQCGWTR
;
A
#
# COMPACT_ATOMS: atom_id res chain seq x y z
N MET A 1 -4.16 15.13 -67.92
CA MET A 1 -3.97 14.28 -66.73
C MET A 1 -3.63 15.16 -65.57
N LYS A 2 -4.53 15.26 -64.59
CA LYS A 2 -4.28 15.98 -63.33
C LYS A 2 -3.83 14.96 -62.30
N LEU A 3 -2.57 15.08 -61.86
CA LEU A 3 -2.06 14.31 -60.72
C LEU A 3 -2.58 14.95 -59.45
N ALA A 4 -3.38 14.19 -58.67
CA ALA A 4 -3.81 14.60 -57.34
C ALA A 4 -2.63 14.50 -56.36
N PRO A 5 -2.44 15.49 -55.47
CA PRO A 5 -1.38 15.39 -54.49
C PRO A 5 -1.74 14.34 -53.42
N LEU A 6 -0.86 13.39 -53.19
CA LEU A 6 -0.91 12.48 -52.09
C LEU A 6 -0.68 13.26 -50.79
N ILE A 7 -1.75 13.50 -50.05
CA ILE A 7 -1.64 14.06 -48.69
C ILE A 7 -1.24 12.91 -47.78
N SER A 8 0.05 12.88 -47.40
CA SER A 8 0.55 11.96 -46.37
C SER A 8 0.06 12.43 -45.01
N LEU A 9 -0.92 11.71 -44.47
CA LEU A 9 -1.42 11.96 -43.12
C LEU A 9 -0.42 11.38 -42.12
N PHE A 10 0.44 12.23 -41.54
CA PHE A 10 1.28 11.85 -40.41
C PHE A 10 0.39 11.70 -39.17
N VAL A 11 0.09 10.45 -38.81
CA VAL A 11 -0.50 10.14 -37.51
C VAL A 11 0.61 10.21 -36.48
N LEU A 12 0.65 11.32 -35.74
CA LEU A 12 1.46 11.41 -34.51
C LEU A 12 0.81 10.53 -33.43
N THR A 13 1.27 9.29 -33.33
CA THR A 13 1.00 8.47 -32.15
C THR A 13 1.76 9.07 -30.97
N GLY A 14 1.07 9.91 -30.21
CA GLY A 14 1.59 10.40 -28.94
C GLY A 14 1.72 9.22 -27.98
N CYS A 15 2.96 8.77 -27.70
CA CYS A 15 3.21 7.91 -26.56
C CYS A 15 2.92 8.71 -25.29
N ASN A 16 1.76 8.46 -24.68
CA ASN A 16 1.51 8.90 -23.33
C ASN A 16 2.40 8.07 -22.40
N PHE A 17 3.57 8.60 -22.07
CA PHE A 17 4.36 8.11 -20.95
C PHE A 17 3.62 8.49 -19.65
N THR A 18 2.74 7.63 -19.17
CA THR A 18 2.33 7.67 -17.77
C THR A 18 3.54 7.20 -16.98
N SER A 19 4.24 8.14 -16.33
CA SER A 19 5.26 7.79 -15.34
C SER A 19 4.57 7.02 -14.21
N SER A 20 4.65 5.69 -14.23
CA SER A 20 4.27 4.88 -13.10
C SER A 20 5.26 5.15 -11.97
N ILE A 21 4.79 5.67 -10.85
CA ILE A 21 5.61 5.81 -9.65
C ILE A 21 5.99 4.40 -9.21
N SER A 22 7.29 4.09 -9.29
CA SER A 22 7.83 2.82 -8.82
C SER A 22 8.42 3.04 -7.42
N TYR A 23 7.93 2.31 -6.44
CA TYR A 23 8.48 2.30 -5.09
C TYR A 23 9.54 1.19 -4.94
N PRO A 24 10.51 1.35 -4.00
CA PRO A 24 11.41 0.26 -3.66
C PRO A 24 10.64 -0.98 -3.23
N ASN A 25 11.18 -2.16 -3.53
CA ASN A 25 10.60 -3.44 -3.12
C ASN A 25 11.23 -3.92 -1.81
N ILE A 26 10.41 -4.51 -0.98
CA ILE A 26 10.81 -5.22 0.23
C ILE A 26 10.13 -6.59 0.28
N SER A 27 10.68 -7.48 1.11
CA SER A 27 10.05 -8.76 1.46
C SER A 27 9.52 -8.69 2.88
N ILE A 28 8.27 -9.01 3.07
CA ILE A 28 7.64 -9.08 4.39
C ILE A 28 7.78 -10.51 4.93
N MET A 29 8.39 -10.63 6.11
CA MET A 29 8.56 -11.91 6.79
C MET A 29 7.28 -12.31 7.53
N THR A 30 6.69 -11.37 8.29
CA THR A 30 5.50 -11.61 9.10
C THR A 30 4.80 -10.31 9.42
N CYS A 31 3.53 -10.41 9.84
CA CYS A 31 2.78 -9.30 10.43
C CYS A 31 2.28 -9.71 11.80
N TYR A 32 2.43 -8.81 12.77
CA TYR A 32 2.04 -9.04 14.15
C TYR A 32 0.52 -8.94 14.32
N ASP A 33 -0.07 -7.92 13.70
CA ASP A 33 -1.50 -7.64 13.66
C ASP A 33 -1.88 -7.08 12.28
N GLY A 34 -3.06 -6.47 12.16
CA GLY A 34 -3.55 -5.97 10.88
C GLY A 34 -2.85 -4.71 10.35
N ASP A 35 -1.98 -4.08 11.13
CA ASP A 35 -1.31 -2.83 10.74
C ASP A 35 0.19 -2.77 11.05
N THR A 36 0.80 -3.86 11.50
CA THR A 36 2.22 -3.91 11.85
C THR A 36 2.88 -5.15 11.29
N CYS A 37 3.93 -4.96 10.49
CA CYS A 37 4.71 -6.02 9.87
C CYS A 37 6.20 -5.87 10.15
N ARG A 38 6.95 -6.94 9.86
CA ARG A 38 8.41 -6.95 9.88
C ARG A 38 8.92 -7.46 8.54
N SER A 39 9.90 -6.76 7.98
CA SER A 39 10.60 -7.19 6.77
C SER A 39 11.64 -8.27 7.08
N ASN A 40 12.16 -8.93 6.05
CA ASN A 40 13.24 -9.90 6.16
C ASN A 40 14.56 -9.29 6.64
N THR A 41 14.73 -7.97 6.56
CA THR A 41 15.90 -7.25 7.10
C THR A 41 15.70 -6.80 8.55
N GLY A 42 14.55 -7.10 9.15
CA GLY A 42 14.21 -6.73 10.52
C GLY A 42 13.57 -5.35 10.68
N GLU A 43 13.32 -4.64 9.58
CA GLU A 43 12.61 -3.36 9.63
C GLU A 43 11.18 -3.56 10.14
N LYS A 44 10.82 -2.84 11.19
CA LYS A 44 9.45 -2.82 11.72
C LYS A 44 8.65 -1.77 10.96
N ILE A 45 7.51 -2.18 10.41
CA ILE A 45 6.69 -1.33 9.56
C ILE A 45 5.31 -1.18 10.18
N ARG A 46 4.92 0.06 10.44
CA ARG A 46 3.55 0.44 10.82
C ARG A 46 2.84 0.93 9.56
N LEU A 47 1.78 0.24 9.16
CA LEU A 47 1.00 0.65 8.00
C LEU A 47 0.35 2.00 8.27
N ALA A 48 0.60 2.97 7.37
CA ALA A 48 0.15 4.34 7.53
C ALA A 48 -1.36 4.49 7.38
N CYS A 49 -1.92 5.47 8.05
CA CYS A 49 -3.28 6.00 7.84
C CYS A 49 -4.43 5.07 8.21
N ILE A 50 -4.15 3.91 8.76
CA ILE A 50 -5.17 2.95 9.20
C ILE A 50 -4.98 2.58 10.67
N ASP A 51 -6.07 2.10 11.24
CA ASP A 51 -6.10 1.46 12.55
C ASP A 51 -6.88 0.15 12.43
N THR A 52 -6.39 -0.87 13.11
CA THR A 52 -6.98 -2.21 13.11
C THR A 52 -7.25 -2.67 14.55
N PRO A 53 -8.12 -3.65 14.75
CA PRO A 53 -8.36 -4.20 16.08
C PRO A 53 -7.08 -4.73 16.73
N GLU A 54 -6.93 -4.50 18.02
CA GLU A 54 -5.75 -4.87 18.80
C GLU A 54 -5.84 -6.33 19.29
N LEU A 55 -4.71 -7.04 19.22
CA LEU A 55 -4.61 -8.42 19.71
C LEU A 55 -4.56 -8.50 21.24
N ARG A 56 -3.93 -7.50 21.89
CA ARG A 56 -3.62 -7.49 23.32
C ARG A 56 -3.87 -6.13 23.93
N GLY A 57 -3.92 -6.08 25.26
CA GLY A 57 -4.08 -4.85 26.02
C GLY A 57 -5.54 -4.58 26.40
N LYS A 58 -5.78 -3.40 26.94
CA LYS A 58 -7.10 -3.01 27.48
C LYS A 58 -8.21 -2.93 26.44
N ARG A 59 -7.83 -2.73 25.16
CA ARG A 59 -8.76 -2.61 24.03
C ARG A 59 -8.71 -3.83 23.12
N ALA A 60 -8.22 -4.95 23.63
CA ALA A 60 -8.09 -6.16 22.83
C ALA A 60 -9.43 -6.63 22.29
N ASN A 61 -9.44 -6.93 20.99
CA ASN A 61 -10.54 -7.58 20.31
C ASN A 61 -9.96 -8.68 19.42
N PRO A 62 -9.63 -9.85 20.01
CA PRO A 62 -8.77 -10.83 19.36
C PRO A 62 -9.32 -11.42 18.07
N VAL A 63 -10.63 -11.66 17.99
CA VAL A 63 -11.23 -12.30 16.81
C VAL A 63 -11.07 -11.43 15.56
N PRO A 64 -11.54 -10.17 15.52
CA PRO A 64 -11.32 -9.32 14.35
C PRO A 64 -9.85 -8.94 14.19
N ALA A 65 -9.05 -8.86 15.27
CA ALA A 65 -7.62 -8.58 15.16
C ALA A 65 -6.86 -9.69 14.42
N LYS A 66 -7.15 -10.95 14.72
CA LYS A 66 -6.57 -12.11 14.01
C LYS A 66 -7.04 -12.17 12.55
N ALA A 67 -8.30 -11.87 12.30
CA ALA A 67 -8.84 -11.82 10.94
C ALA A 67 -8.13 -10.74 10.09
N ALA A 68 -7.93 -9.54 10.63
CA ALA A 68 -7.20 -8.47 9.97
C ALA A 68 -5.73 -8.84 9.73
N ARG A 69 -5.06 -9.42 10.72
CA ARG A 69 -3.69 -9.93 10.60
C ARG A 69 -3.55 -10.97 9.49
N ASP A 70 -4.44 -11.95 9.48
CA ASP A 70 -4.38 -13.06 8.52
C ASP A 70 -4.67 -12.58 7.11
N TYR A 71 -5.59 -11.64 6.96
CA TYR A 71 -5.86 -10.97 5.68
C TYR A 71 -4.62 -10.21 5.18
N LEU A 72 -3.98 -9.42 6.05
CA LEU A 72 -2.77 -8.69 5.71
C LEU A 72 -1.64 -9.63 5.32
N ARG A 73 -1.41 -10.69 6.08
CA ARG A 73 -0.39 -11.70 5.76
C ARG A 73 -0.60 -12.33 4.40
N ALA A 74 -1.83 -12.66 4.05
CA ALA A 74 -2.17 -13.21 2.75
C ALA A 74 -1.87 -12.25 1.59
N LEU A 75 -1.98 -10.94 1.83
CA LEU A 75 -1.66 -9.92 0.83
C LEU A 75 -0.16 -9.73 0.61
N VAL A 76 0.66 -9.79 1.66
CA VAL A 76 2.03 -9.25 1.62
C VAL A 76 3.13 -10.29 1.84
N VAL A 77 2.89 -11.36 2.60
CA VAL A 77 3.93 -12.36 2.88
C VAL A 77 4.22 -13.21 1.65
N GLY A 78 5.50 -13.33 1.29
CA GLY A 78 5.92 -14.09 0.12
C GLY A 78 5.66 -13.41 -1.22
N ARG A 79 5.39 -12.11 -1.21
CA ARG A 79 5.16 -11.30 -2.40
C ARG A 79 6.18 -10.19 -2.54
N ASP A 80 6.31 -9.67 -3.78
CA ASP A 80 7.02 -8.41 -4.02
C ASP A 80 6.15 -7.26 -3.52
N VAL A 81 6.63 -6.56 -2.50
CA VAL A 81 5.90 -5.48 -1.85
C VAL A 81 6.62 -4.16 -2.09
N GLY A 82 5.96 -3.23 -2.75
CA GLY A 82 6.43 -1.84 -2.86
C GLY A 82 6.21 -1.11 -1.54
N ILE A 83 7.16 -0.27 -1.13
CA ILE A 83 7.06 0.50 0.09
C ILE A 83 7.28 1.99 -0.16
N ARG A 84 6.33 2.81 0.27
CA ARG A 84 6.49 4.26 0.38
C ARG A 84 6.67 4.64 1.84
N ARG A 85 7.91 4.86 2.25
CA ARG A 85 8.24 5.28 3.61
C ARG A 85 7.87 6.75 3.80
N ILE A 86 7.17 7.05 4.90
CA ILE A 86 6.69 8.39 5.21
C ILE A 86 7.53 9.00 6.35
N THR A 87 7.62 8.31 7.47
CA THR A 87 8.31 8.79 8.67
C THR A 87 8.69 7.63 9.57
N LYS A 88 9.35 7.94 10.67
CA LYS A 88 9.57 7.04 11.81
C LYS A 88 8.67 7.46 12.96
N ASP A 89 8.10 6.50 13.67
CA ASP A 89 7.39 6.81 14.90
C ASP A 89 8.31 6.75 16.13
N ARG A 90 7.77 7.12 17.29
CA ARG A 90 8.53 7.14 18.55
C ARG A 90 9.00 5.77 19.01
N TYR A 91 8.45 4.69 18.46
CA TYR A 91 8.84 3.31 18.76
C TYR A 91 9.89 2.76 17.78
N GLY A 92 10.40 3.58 16.88
CA GLY A 92 11.37 3.18 15.87
C GLY A 92 10.79 2.41 14.69
N ARG A 93 9.45 2.37 14.54
CA ARG A 93 8.80 1.75 13.39
C ARG A 93 8.82 2.71 12.21
N THR A 94 9.02 2.16 11.02
CA THR A 94 8.80 2.90 9.78
C THR A 94 7.31 2.99 9.50
N VAL A 95 6.78 4.20 9.45
CA VAL A 95 5.40 4.45 9.01
C VAL A 95 5.40 4.52 7.50
N ALA A 96 4.66 3.63 6.84
CA ALA A 96 4.72 3.49 5.39
C ALA A 96 3.40 3.01 4.78
N GLU A 97 3.24 3.28 3.49
CA GLU A 97 2.26 2.58 2.65
C GLU A 97 2.91 1.40 1.95
N LEU A 98 2.17 0.31 1.84
CA LEU A 98 2.56 -0.89 1.12
C LEU A 98 1.70 -1.07 -0.14
N PHE A 99 2.33 -1.61 -1.18
CA PHE A 99 1.70 -1.85 -2.48
C PHE A 99 2.02 -3.26 -2.96
N VAL A 100 1.02 -3.96 -3.45
CA VAL A 100 1.17 -5.26 -4.11
C VAL A 100 0.48 -5.20 -5.46
N ASP A 101 1.20 -5.52 -6.53
CA ASP A 101 0.70 -5.44 -7.91
C ASP A 101 0.05 -4.08 -8.23
N GLY A 102 0.67 -2.99 -7.75
CA GLY A 102 0.19 -1.63 -7.95
C GLY A 102 -1.00 -1.20 -7.07
N SER A 103 -1.54 -2.10 -6.23
CA SER A 103 -2.66 -1.81 -5.35
C SER A 103 -2.20 -1.44 -3.94
N ASN A 104 -2.80 -0.42 -3.36
CA ASN A 104 -2.53 0.02 -1.99
C ASN A 104 -3.11 -0.99 -0.99
N VAL A 105 -2.25 -1.56 -0.16
CA VAL A 105 -2.64 -2.61 0.81
C VAL A 105 -3.55 -2.06 1.90
N GLN A 106 -3.30 -0.86 2.41
CA GLN A 106 -4.11 -0.24 3.43
C GLN A 106 -5.54 0.01 2.92
N GLN A 107 -5.67 0.49 1.70
CA GLN A 107 -6.96 0.71 1.08
C GLN A 107 -7.75 -0.60 0.92
N GLN A 108 -7.07 -1.70 0.60
CA GLN A 108 -7.69 -3.02 0.53
C GLN A 108 -8.19 -3.50 1.91
N LEU A 109 -7.42 -3.28 2.98
CA LEU A 109 -7.83 -3.62 4.35
C LEU A 109 -9.08 -2.84 4.77
N VAL A 110 -9.16 -1.55 4.44
CA VAL A 110 -10.33 -0.73 4.73
C VAL A 110 -11.54 -1.20 3.92
N ALA A 111 -11.37 -1.45 2.63
CA ALA A 111 -12.44 -1.92 1.75
C ALA A 111 -13.01 -3.28 2.18
N ALA A 112 -12.17 -4.15 2.72
CA ALA A 112 -12.57 -5.46 3.24
C ALA A 112 -13.16 -5.42 4.65
N GLY A 113 -13.21 -4.25 5.29
CA GLY A 113 -13.75 -4.09 6.64
C GLY A 113 -12.81 -4.53 7.77
N HIS A 114 -11.51 -4.71 7.48
CA HIS A 114 -10.50 -5.12 8.47
C HIS A 114 -9.80 -3.95 9.15
N ALA A 115 -9.92 -2.75 8.60
CA ALA A 115 -9.30 -1.54 9.13
C ALA A 115 -10.22 -0.35 8.97
N ASP A 116 -10.03 0.63 9.83
CA ASP A 116 -10.60 1.97 9.72
C ASP A 116 -9.54 2.97 9.30
N ILE A 117 -9.96 4.05 8.64
CA ILE A 117 -9.06 5.17 8.39
C ILE A 117 -8.75 5.85 9.72
N TYR A 118 -7.45 6.02 10.01
CA TYR A 118 -7.00 6.75 11.19
C TYR A 118 -6.93 8.25 10.85
N TRP A 119 -7.99 8.94 11.07
CA TRP A 119 -8.20 10.32 10.59
C TRP A 119 -7.16 11.32 11.07
N LYS A 120 -6.58 11.10 12.26
CA LYS A 120 -5.49 11.92 12.78
C LYS A 120 -4.28 11.98 11.84
N TYR A 121 -4.00 10.91 11.13
CA TYR A 121 -2.86 10.78 10.22
C TYR A 121 -3.26 10.59 8.75
N ALA A 122 -4.54 10.69 8.43
CA ALA A 122 -5.06 10.43 7.09
C ALA A 122 -4.45 11.34 6.01
N HIS A 123 -4.02 12.54 6.38
CA HIS A 123 -3.34 13.46 5.47
C HIS A 123 -2.05 12.92 4.87
N GLN A 124 -1.43 11.90 5.47
CA GLN A 124 -0.23 11.25 4.97
C GLN A 124 -0.49 10.38 3.73
N CYS A 125 -1.74 10.01 3.46
CA CYS A 125 -2.14 9.08 2.41
C CYS A 125 -3.18 9.71 1.48
N GLY A 126 -2.83 9.84 0.21
CA GLY A 126 -3.69 10.52 -0.77
C GLY A 126 -5.03 9.83 -1.01
N TRP A 127 -5.12 8.51 -0.85
CA TRP A 127 -6.34 7.74 -1.06
C TRP A 127 -7.43 7.95 0.00
N THR A 128 -7.12 8.59 1.11
CA THR A 128 -8.07 8.87 2.21
C THR A 128 -8.94 10.09 1.96
N ARG A 129 -8.71 10.82 0.89
CA ARG A 129 -9.40 12.08 0.54
C ARG A 129 -10.59 11.84 -0.37
#